data_e930e1ea362525f38b068be23f534bff
#
_entry.id   e930e1ea362525f38b068be23f534bff
#
_cell.length_a   1.000
_cell.length_b   1.000
_cell.length_c   1.000
_cell.angle_alpha   90.00
_cell.angle_beta   90.00
_cell.angle_gamma   90.00
#
_symmetry.space_group_name_H-M   'P 1'
#
loop_
_entity.id
_entity.type
_entity.pdbx_description
1 polymer ?
#
loop_
_entity_poly.entity_id
_entity_poly.type
_entity_poly.pdbx_seq_one_letter_code
_entity_poly.pdbx_strand_id
1 'polypeptide(L)'
;GEVAARKVRLLLKAGARVVVHAPELGETLAGLVRDGKIEHRKTTFEPSLLDDCVLAIAATDDKAVNRAVYEAAKARRIPVNVVDQPALCTFIMPSIIDRSPVIAAVSTGGASPVLARLIRARLETLIPAAYGRLAKLVAEFREAVKQRFQHPEARRRFWEDVLQGPIAERMLSGQEDAAREALAKRLETTAGGSKPLGEVYLVGGGP
;
A
#
# COMPACT_ATOMS: atom_id res chain seq x y z
N GLY A 1 -3.00 -22.48 8.00
CA GLY A 1 -2.48 -22.88 6.68
C GLY A 1 -1.77 -21.73 5.98
N GLU A 2 -1.18 -21.99 4.81
CA GLU A 2 -0.37 -21.02 4.04
C GLU A 2 -1.15 -19.75 3.61
N VAL A 3 -2.44 -19.88 3.37
CA VAL A 3 -3.28 -18.72 3.02
C VAL A 3 -3.36 -17.74 4.19
N ALA A 4 -3.57 -18.24 5.40
CA ALA A 4 -3.55 -17.43 6.62
C ALA A 4 -2.19 -16.78 6.83
N ALA A 5 -1.09 -17.53 6.65
CA ALA A 5 0.27 -17.03 6.80
C ALA A 5 0.59 -15.85 5.86
N ARG A 6 0.15 -15.92 4.59
CA ARG A 6 0.30 -14.80 3.63
C ARG A 6 -0.44 -13.55 4.09
N LYS A 7 -1.65 -13.70 4.62
CA LYS A 7 -2.44 -12.57 5.13
C LYS A 7 -1.80 -11.96 6.38
N VAL A 8 -1.34 -12.80 7.31
CA VAL A 8 -0.62 -12.36 8.51
C VAL A 8 0.62 -11.56 8.15
N ARG A 9 1.46 -12.04 7.22
CA ARG A 9 2.65 -11.29 6.77
C ARG A 9 2.29 -9.90 6.22
N LEU A 10 1.19 -9.79 5.47
CA LEU A 10 0.74 -8.51 4.95
C LEU A 10 0.30 -7.55 6.07
N LEU A 11 -0.44 -8.06 7.06
CA LEU A 11 -0.86 -7.28 8.23
C LEU A 11 0.34 -6.81 9.06
N LEU A 12 1.32 -7.69 9.31
CA LEU A 12 2.55 -7.34 10.02
C LEU A 12 3.35 -6.25 9.28
N LYS A 13 3.42 -6.33 7.95
CA LYS A 13 4.08 -5.31 7.12
C LYS A 13 3.38 -3.95 7.22
N ALA A 14 2.07 -3.94 7.45
CA ALA A 14 1.28 -2.73 7.70
C ALA A 14 1.37 -2.24 9.17
N GLY A 15 2.18 -2.89 10.01
CA GLY A 15 2.35 -2.52 11.42
C GLY A 15 1.22 -2.98 12.35
N ALA A 16 0.37 -3.92 11.90
CA ALA A 16 -0.73 -4.41 12.71
C ALA A 16 -0.24 -5.35 13.83
N ARG A 17 -0.84 -5.23 15.02
CA ARG A 17 -0.78 -6.28 16.04
C ARG A 17 -1.72 -7.41 15.61
N VAL A 18 -1.17 -8.61 15.45
CA VAL A 18 -1.92 -9.76 14.95
C VAL A 18 -2.09 -10.80 16.05
N VAL A 19 -3.33 -11.19 16.32
CA VAL A 19 -3.68 -12.32 17.19
C VAL A 19 -4.31 -13.41 16.33
N VAL A 20 -3.81 -14.63 16.46
CA VAL A 20 -4.32 -15.79 15.72
C VAL A 20 -5.04 -16.71 16.69
N HIS A 21 -6.33 -16.93 16.46
CA HIS A 21 -7.14 -17.90 17.18
C HIS A 21 -7.26 -19.17 16.33
N ALA A 22 -6.67 -20.25 16.80
CA ALA A 22 -6.73 -21.54 16.12
C ALA A 22 -6.36 -22.66 17.11
N PRO A 23 -6.97 -23.86 17.02
CA PRO A 23 -6.56 -25.02 17.79
C PRO A 23 -5.11 -25.41 17.53
N GLU A 24 -4.67 -25.32 16.27
CA GLU A 24 -3.32 -25.65 15.82
C GLU A 24 -2.82 -24.64 14.77
N LEU A 25 -1.50 -24.46 14.75
CA LEU A 25 -0.82 -23.61 13.77
C LEU A 25 0.00 -24.45 12.82
N GLY A 26 0.00 -24.05 11.53
CA GLY A 26 1.01 -24.55 10.58
C GLY A 26 2.39 -23.94 10.88
N GLU A 27 3.46 -24.61 10.42
CA GLU A 27 4.85 -24.30 10.72
C GLU A 27 5.22 -22.81 10.53
N THR A 28 4.76 -22.20 9.45
CA THR A 28 5.01 -20.77 9.17
C THR A 28 4.47 -19.84 10.25
N LEU A 29 3.23 -20.07 10.70
CA LEU A 29 2.64 -19.26 11.79
C LEU A 29 3.27 -19.56 13.15
N ALA A 30 3.59 -20.84 13.40
CA ALA A 30 4.30 -21.25 14.61
C ALA A 30 5.68 -20.57 14.71
N GLY A 31 6.38 -20.41 13.58
CA GLY A 31 7.62 -19.64 13.50
C GLY A 31 7.42 -18.17 13.89
N LEU A 32 6.39 -17.52 13.38
CA LEU A 32 6.08 -16.12 13.72
C LEU A 32 5.71 -15.94 15.21
N VAL A 33 5.11 -16.94 15.84
CA VAL A 33 4.86 -16.95 17.30
C VAL A 33 6.16 -17.06 18.06
N ARG A 34 7.06 -18.00 17.69
CA ARG A 34 8.38 -18.14 18.30
C ARG A 34 9.21 -16.87 18.22
N ASP A 35 9.09 -16.15 17.08
CA ASP A 35 9.77 -14.86 16.86
C ASP A 35 9.09 -13.68 17.60
N GLY A 36 8.01 -13.91 18.35
CA GLY A 36 7.27 -12.87 19.06
C GLY A 36 6.55 -11.85 18.15
N LYS A 37 6.35 -12.20 16.88
CA LYS A 37 5.74 -11.30 15.88
C LYS A 37 4.22 -11.33 15.88
N ILE A 38 3.63 -12.42 16.34
CA ILE A 38 2.18 -12.58 16.48
C ILE A 38 1.85 -13.27 17.80
N GLU A 39 0.67 -13.01 18.32
CA GLU A 39 0.10 -13.74 19.46
C GLU A 39 -0.72 -14.93 18.96
N HIS A 40 -0.59 -16.10 19.61
CA HIS A 40 -1.43 -17.26 19.35
C HIS A 40 -2.25 -17.59 20.56
N ARG A 41 -3.55 -17.73 20.38
CA ARG A 41 -4.48 -18.23 21.38
C ARG A 41 -5.06 -19.55 20.88
N LYS A 42 -4.75 -20.63 21.58
CA LYS A 42 -5.23 -21.98 21.28
C LYS A 42 -6.70 -22.13 21.71
N THR A 43 -7.59 -21.48 20.99
CA THR A 43 -9.03 -21.47 21.26
C THR A 43 -9.83 -21.65 19.97
N THR A 44 -11.07 -22.12 20.11
CA THR A 44 -12.07 -22.01 19.06
C THR A 44 -12.60 -20.59 18.97
N PHE A 45 -13.30 -20.25 17.88
CA PHE A 45 -13.86 -18.91 17.73
C PHE A 45 -15.05 -18.69 18.68
N GLU A 46 -15.02 -17.54 19.35
CA GLU A 46 -16.11 -16.95 20.11
C GLU A 46 -16.28 -15.47 19.72
N PRO A 47 -17.53 -14.93 19.64
CA PRO A 47 -17.78 -13.56 19.23
C PRO A 47 -17.02 -12.48 20.04
N SER A 48 -16.79 -12.70 21.31
CA SER A 48 -16.02 -11.81 22.22
C SER A 48 -14.58 -11.59 21.79
N LEU A 49 -14.00 -12.51 21.03
CA LEU A 49 -12.63 -12.39 20.50
C LEU A 49 -12.45 -11.23 19.53
N LEU A 50 -13.55 -10.65 19.06
CA LEU A 50 -13.54 -9.51 18.12
C LEU A 50 -13.69 -8.15 18.85
N ASP A 51 -13.91 -8.11 20.14
CA ASP A 51 -14.27 -6.86 20.85
C ASP A 51 -13.19 -5.76 20.71
N ASP A 52 -11.90 -6.14 20.67
CA ASP A 52 -10.77 -5.21 20.50
C ASP A 52 -10.17 -5.24 19.08
N CYS A 53 -10.88 -5.83 18.12
CA CYS A 53 -10.38 -5.98 16.75
C CYS A 53 -10.83 -4.82 15.87
N VAL A 54 -9.92 -4.33 15.02
CA VAL A 54 -10.23 -3.35 13.96
C VAL A 54 -10.45 -4.01 12.60
N LEU A 55 -10.10 -5.30 12.47
CA LEU A 55 -10.21 -6.07 11.25
C LEU A 55 -10.23 -7.57 11.59
N ALA A 56 -11.06 -8.35 10.92
CA ALA A 56 -11.14 -9.79 11.06
C ALA A 56 -10.85 -10.53 9.75
N ILE A 57 -10.13 -11.63 9.84
CA ILE A 57 -9.89 -12.55 8.72
C ILE A 57 -10.23 -13.97 9.17
N ALA A 58 -11.21 -14.61 8.51
CA ALA A 58 -11.50 -16.01 8.68
C ALA A 58 -10.82 -16.83 7.57
N ALA A 59 -9.95 -17.76 7.98
CA ALA A 59 -9.15 -18.59 7.07
C ALA A 59 -9.16 -20.06 7.56
N THR A 60 -10.33 -20.60 7.80
CA THR A 60 -10.58 -21.99 8.20
C THR A 60 -11.38 -22.71 7.12
N ASP A 61 -11.29 -24.03 7.06
CA ASP A 61 -12.11 -24.87 6.21
C ASP A 61 -13.52 -25.11 6.77
N ASP A 62 -13.74 -24.78 8.06
CA ASP A 62 -15.05 -24.87 8.71
C ASP A 62 -15.95 -23.70 8.29
N LYS A 63 -16.95 -24.02 7.47
CA LYS A 63 -17.92 -23.04 6.98
C LYS A 63 -18.81 -22.44 8.07
N ALA A 64 -19.08 -23.18 9.16
CA ALA A 64 -19.89 -22.70 10.26
C ALA A 64 -19.11 -21.64 11.07
N VAL A 65 -17.84 -21.91 11.35
CA VAL A 65 -16.94 -20.95 11.99
C VAL A 65 -16.78 -19.70 11.11
N ASN A 66 -16.54 -19.86 9.81
CA ASN A 66 -16.40 -18.73 8.88
C ASN A 66 -17.64 -17.83 8.89
N ARG A 67 -18.85 -18.42 8.88
CA ARG A 67 -20.10 -17.68 8.98
C ARG A 67 -20.25 -16.99 10.34
N ALA A 68 -19.93 -17.66 11.44
CA ALA A 68 -20.02 -17.09 12.78
C ALA A 68 -19.07 -15.87 12.92
N VAL A 69 -17.85 -15.96 12.38
CA VAL A 69 -16.91 -14.81 12.34
C VAL A 69 -17.50 -13.66 11.55
N TYR A 70 -18.08 -13.93 10.36
CA TYR A 70 -18.71 -12.89 9.54
C TYR A 70 -19.86 -12.18 10.27
N GLU A 71 -20.81 -12.93 10.85
CA GLU A 71 -21.96 -12.35 11.55
C GLU A 71 -21.50 -11.53 12.79
N ALA A 72 -20.56 -12.06 13.56
CA ALA A 72 -20.04 -11.37 14.73
C ALA A 72 -19.28 -10.07 14.38
N ALA A 73 -18.48 -10.09 13.30
CA ALA A 73 -17.77 -8.93 12.80
C ALA A 73 -18.74 -7.87 12.25
N LYS A 74 -19.73 -8.31 11.46
CA LYS A 74 -20.75 -7.43 10.89
C LYS A 74 -21.58 -6.71 11.98
N ALA A 75 -21.97 -7.43 13.02
CA ALA A 75 -22.69 -6.86 14.16
C ALA A 75 -21.88 -5.79 14.89
N ARG A 76 -20.55 -5.90 14.89
CA ARG A 76 -19.60 -4.94 15.48
C ARG A 76 -19.12 -3.88 14.51
N ARG A 77 -19.55 -3.91 13.25
CA ARG A 77 -19.05 -3.04 12.16
C ARG A 77 -17.55 -3.17 11.93
N ILE A 78 -16.98 -4.35 12.18
CA ILE A 78 -15.59 -4.67 11.93
C ILE A 78 -15.45 -5.17 10.49
N PRO A 79 -14.56 -4.61 9.66
CA PRO A 79 -14.26 -5.15 8.34
C PRO A 79 -13.84 -6.61 8.42
N VAL A 80 -14.44 -7.48 7.58
CA VAL A 80 -14.18 -8.91 7.60
C VAL A 80 -13.90 -9.44 6.20
N ASN A 81 -12.89 -10.32 6.11
CA ASN A 81 -12.57 -11.07 4.91
C ASN A 81 -12.61 -12.57 5.24
N VAL A 82 -13.51 -13.30 4.60
CA VAL A 82 -13.60 -14.76 4.67
C VAL A 82 -12.93 -15.35 3.43
N VAL A 83 -11.92 -16.18 3.63
CA VAL A 83 -11.14 -16.76 2.53
C VAL A 83 -12.06 -17.64 1.66
N ASP A 84 -11.94 -17.48 0.34
CA ASP A 84 -12.68 -18.20 -0.69
C ASP A 84 -14.23 -18.10 -0.59
N GLN A 85 -14.75 -17.15 0.19
CA GLN A 85 -16.18 -16.90 0.35
C GLN A 85 -16.49 -15.39 0.17
N PRO A 86 -16.51 -14.86 -1.07
CA PRO A 86 -16.72 -13.44 -1.34
C PRO A 86 -18.02 -12.88 -0.76
N ALA A 87 -19.09 -13.71 -0.72
CA ALA A 87 -20.39 -13.32 -0.14
C ALA A 87 -20.33 -13.05 1.37
N LEU A 88 -19.32 -13.55 2.07
CA LEU A 88 -19.06 -13.32 3.50
C LEU A 88 -17.90 -12.32 3.73
N CYS A 89 -17.63 -11.46 2.75
CA CYS A 89 -16.60 -10.45 2.86
C CYS A 89 -17.22 -9.05 2.84
N THR A 90 -16.79 -8.18 3.75
CA THR A 90 -17.09 -6.75 3.67
C THR A 90 -15.98 -5.97 2.97
N PHE A 91 -14.82 -6.59 2.77
CA PHE A 91 -13.74 -6.11 1.92
C PHE A 91 -13.01 -7.28 1.26
N ILE A 92 -12.43 -7.01 0.08
CA ILE A 92 -11.60 -7.97 -0.64
C ILE A 92 -10.15 -7.51 -0.57
N MET A 93 -9.24 -8.41 -0.21
CA MET A 93 -7.82 -8.11 -0.22
C MET A 93 -7.31 -8.00 -1.66
N PRO A 94 -6.74 -6.84 -2.05
CA PRO A 94 -6.26 -6.65 -3.41
C PRO A 94 -4.93 -7.39 -3.66
N SER A 95 -4.57 -7.53 -4.91
CA SER A 95 -3.20 -7.86 -5.34
C SER A 95 -2.32 -6.62 -5.21
N ILE A 96 -1.32 -6.66 -4.35
CA ILE A 96 -0.50 -5.50 -3.99
C ILE A 96 0.87 -5.54 -4.68
N ILE A 97 1.28 -4.41 -5.22
CA ILE A 97 2.66 -4.09 -5.62
C ILE A 97 3.20 -3.14 -4.57
N ASP A 98 4.15 -3.61 -3.78
CA ASP A 98 4.75 -2.83 -2.72
C ASP A 98 6.15 -2.38 -3.13
N ARG A 99 6.29 -1.08 -3.28
CA ARG A 99 7.54 -0.35 -3.51
C ARG A 99 7.69 0.74 -2.43
N SER A 100 7.35 0.40 -1.20
CA SER A 100 7.23 1.35 -0.09
C SER A 100 8.24 2.52 -0.14
N PRO A 101 7.72 3.75 -0.04
CA PRO A 101 6.37 4.16 0.35
C PRO A 101 5.33 4.19 -0.79
N VAL A 102 5.71 3.84 -2.03
CA VAL A 102 4.76 3.72 -3.15
C VAL A 102 4.07 2.35 -3.10
N ILE A 103 2.75 2.36 -3.10
CA ILE A 103 1.92 1.15 -3.10
C ILE A 103 0.91 1.26 -4.24
N ALA A 104 0.82 0.21 -5.06
CA ALA A 104 -0.25 0.06 -6.03
C ALA A 104 -1.05 -1.21 -5.71
N ALA A 105 -2.36 -1.15 -5.84
CA ALA A 105 -3.25 -2.25 -5.52
C ALA A 105 -4.26 -2.48 -6.64
N VAL A 106 -4.47 -3.75 -7.00
CA VAL A 106 -5.41 -4.17 -8.04
C VAL A 106 -6.48 -5.06 -7.42
N SER A 107 -7.73 -4.66 -7.57
CA SER A 107 -8.88 -5.45 -7.16
C SER A 107 -9.86 -5.60 -8.32
N THR A 108 -10.54 -6.74 -8.38
CA THR A 108 -11.66 -7.00 -9.30
C THR A 108 -12.98 -7.14 -8.53
N GLY A 109 -13.03 -6.67 -7.28
CA GLY A 109 -14.21 -6.83 -6.43
C GLY A 109 -14.57 -8.30 -6.12
N GLY A 110 -13.61 -9.21 -6.22
CA GLY A 110 -13.83 -10.65 -6.06
C GLY A 110 -14.24 -11.37 -7.35
N ALA A 111 -14.47 -10.64 -8.46
CA ALA A 111 -14.95 -11.25 -9.71
C ALA A 111 -13.91 -12.19 -10.36
N SER A 112 -12.63 -11.85 -10.31
CA SER A 112 -11.57 -12.69 -10.91
C SER A 112 -10.20 -12.44 -10.26
N PRO A 113 -9.80 -13.32 -9.33
CA PRO A 113 -8.45 -13.27 -8.75
C PRO A 113 -7.34 -13.44 -9.81
N VAL A 114 -7.62 -14.22 -10.86
CA VAL A 114 -6.68 -14.42 -11.98
C VAL A 114 -6.46 -13.12 -12.75
N LEU A 115 -7.53 -12.39 -13.09
CA LEU A 115 -7.44 -11.10 -13.77
C LEU A 115 -6.68 -10.07 -12.92
N ALA A 116 -6.98 -9.97 -11.63
CA ALA A 116 -6.26 -9.10 -10.71
C ALA A 116 -4.75 -9.40 -10.69
N ARG A 117 -4.38 -10.68 -10.68
CA ARG A 117 -2.98 -11.12 -10.74
C ARG A 117 -2.31 -10.77 -12.06
N LEU A 118 -2.98 -10.96 -13.19
CA LEU A 118 -2.44 -10.62 -14.51
C LEU A 118 -2.21 -9.11 -14.68
N ILE A 119 -3.19 -8.30 -14.25
CA ILE A 119 -3.04 -6.84 -14.26
C ILE A 119 -1.90 -6.42 -13.32
N ARG A 120 -1.84 -6.98 -12.11
CA ARG A 120 -0.74 -6.73 -11.18
C ARG A 120 0.62 -7.01 -11.84
N ALA A 121 0.76 -8.17 -12.50
CA ALA A 121 2.02 -8.54 -13.15
C ALA A 121 2.44 -7.53 -14.23
N ARG A 122 1.50 -7.01 -15.02
CA ARG A 122 1.76 -5.95 -16.01
C ARG A 122 2.17 -4.64 -15.34
N LEU A 123 1.46 -4.21 -14.30
CA LEU A 123 1.80 -2.99 -13.58
C LEU A 123 3.15 -3.10 -12.86
N GLU A 124 3.54 -4.29 -12.44
CA GLU A 124 4.81 -4.53 -11.73
C GLU A 124 6.03 -4.22 -12.61
N THR A 125 5.91 -4.38 -13.94
CA THR A 125 6.95 -3.99 -14.90
C THR A 125 7.03 -2.47 -15.09
N LEU A 126 5.91 -1.77 -14.91
CA LEU A 126 5.82 -0.31 -15.04
C LEU A 126 6.22 0.42 -13.75
N ILE A 127 6.18 -0.27 -12.60
CA ILE A 127 6.48 0.29 -11.28
C ILE A 127 7.65 -0.47 -10.67
N PRO A 128 8.89 -0.28 -11.15
CA PRO A 128 10.08 -0.90 -10.58
C PRO A 128 10.37 -0.40 -9.15
N ALA A 129 11.23 -1.13 -8.42
CA ALA A 129 11.59 -0.79 -7.04
C ALA A 129 12.18 0.63 -6.87
N ALA A 130 12.74 1.17 -7.93
CA ALA A 130 13.30 2.52 -7.94
C ALA A 130 12.28 3.63 -7.65
N TYR A 131 10.98 3.42 -7.93
CA TYR A 131 9.94 4.38 -7.53
C TYR A 131 9.83 4.55 -6.01
N GLY A 132 10.05 3.48 -5.25
CA GLY A 132 10.11 3.59 -3.78
C GLY A 132 11.28 4.46 -3.31
N ARG A 133 12.43 4.34 -3.95
CA ARG A 133 13.61 5.17 -3.66
C ARG A 133 13.39 6.63 -4.07
N LEU A 134 12.81 6.84 -5.26
CA LEU A 134 12.43 8.18 -5.72
C LEU A 134 11.46 8.88 -4.75
N ALA A 135 10.45 8.16 -4.26
CA ALA A 135 9.50 8.70 -3.28
C ALA A 135 10.16 9.03 -1.94
N LYS A 136 11.16 8.25 -1.50
CA LYS A 136 11.96 8.57 -0.30
C LYS A 136 12.78 9.84 -0.49
N LEU A 137 13.41 10.00 -1.66
CA LEU A 137 14.13 11.24 -2.00
C LEU A 137 13.21 12.46 -1.97
N VAL A 138 11.99 12.34 -2.56
CA VAL A 138 10.98 13.42 -2.51
C VAL A 138 10.59 13.75 -1.07
N ALA A 139 10.38 12.73 -0.24
CA ALA A 139 10.00 12.92 1.17
C ALA A 139 11.10 13.66 1.96
N GLU A 140 12.37 13.35 1.70
CA GLU A 140 13.54 13.97 2.34
C GLU A 140 13.60 15.48 2.03
N PHE A 141 13.35 15.88 0.80
CA PHE A 141 13.43 17.29 0.37
C PHE A 141 12.12 18.07 0.57
N ARG A 142 11.05 17.41 1.01
CA ARG A 142 9.70 18.00 1.07
C ARG A 142 9.64 19.29 1.87
N GLU A 143 10.24 19.33 3.04
CA GLU A 143 10.19 20.52 3.90
C GLU A 143 11.07 21.65 3.34
N ALA A 144 12.24 21.36 2.78
CA ALA A 144 13.09 22.35 2.14
C ALA A 144 12.38 23.00 0.94
N VAL A 145 11.69 22.20 0.12
CA VAL A 145 10.87 22.71 -1.00
C VAL A 145 9.69 23.56 -0.49
N LYS A 146 9.06 23.18 0.62
CA LYS A 146 7.97 23.95 1.23
C LYS A 146 8.44 25.28 1.77
N GLN A 147 9.63 25.35 2.35
CA GLN A 147 10.25 26.59 2.81
C GLN A 147 10.65 27.50 1.65
N ARG A 148 11.17 26.92 0.55
CA ARG A 148 11.62 27.67 -0.61
C ARG A 148 10.48 28.24 -1.44
N PHE A 149 9.38 27.50 -1.59
CA PHE A 149 8.22 27.88 -2.42
C PHE A 149 6.98 28.07 -1.55
N GLN A 150 6.56 29.31 -1.33
CA GLN A 150 5.39 29.62 -0.49
C GLN A 150 4.06 29.19 -1.13
N HIS A 151 3.98 29.29 -2.47
CA HIS A 151 2.75 28.99 -3.21
C HIS A 151 2.64 27.49 -3.57
N PRO A 152 1.47 26.86 -3.34
CA PRO A 152 1.26 25.43 -3.66
C PRO A 152 1.53 25.09 -5.13
N GLU A 153 1.14 25.97 -6.07
CA GLU A 153 1.37 25.76 -7.51
C GLU A 153 2.85 25.75 -7.87
N ALA A 154 3.66 26.62 -7.28
CA ALA A 154 5.11 26.65 -7.51
C ALA A 154 5.76 25.35 -7.02
N ARG A 155 5.30 24.82 -5.85
CA ARG A 155 5.76 23.52 -5.34
C ARG A 155 5.36 22.37 -6.26
N ARG A 156 4.12 22.38 -6.78
CA ARG A 156 3.65 21.35 -7.71
C ARG A 156 4.49 21.33 -8.97
N ARG A 157 4.70 22.48 -9.62
CA ARG A 157 5.54 22.61 -10.83
C ARG A 157 6.96 22.15 -10.58
N PHE A 158 7.56 22.56 -9.46
CA PHE A 158 8.89 22.10 -9.11
C PHE A 158 8.98 20.57 -9.02
N TRP A 159 8.02 19.93 -8.36
CA TRP A 159 7.99 18.48 -8.26
C TRP A 159 7.67 17.78 -9.57
N GLU A 160 6.79 18.34 -10.40
CA GLU A 160 6.51 17.82 -11.74
C GLU A 160 7.78 17.82 -12.60
N ASP A 161 8.55 18.92 -12.60
CA ASP A 161 9.82 19.03 -13.29
C ASP A 161 10.85 18.00 -12.78
N VAL A 162 10.96 17.83 -11.47
CA VAL A 162 11.88 16.87 -10.85
C VAL A 162 11.49 15.42 -11.18
N LEU A 163 10.21 15.10 -11.12
CA LEU A 163 9.69 13.74 -11.27
C LEU A 163 9.55 13.30 -12.74
N GLN A 164 9.53 14.24 -13.67
CA GLN A 164 9.46 13.97 -15.12
C GLN A 164 10.79 14.28 -15.85
N GLY A 165 11.81 14.72 -15.10
CA GLY A 165 13.07 15.18 -15.65
C GLY A 165 14.27 14.28 -15.30
N PRO A 166 15.48 14.76 -15.62
CA PRO A 166 16.74 14.00 -15.48
C PRO A 166 17.04 13.52 -14.06
N ILE A 167 16.48 14.16 -13.02
CA ILE A 167 16.68 13.75 -11.63
C ILE A 167 15.98 12.43 -11.36
N ALA A 168 14.73 12.28 -11.81
CA ALA A 168 14.02 11.02 -11.72
C ALA A 168 14.71 9.93 -12.56
N GLU A 169 15.16 10.24 -13.78
CA GLU A 169 15.88 9.29 -14.64
C GLU A 169 17.13 8.74 -13.96
N ARG A 170 17.92 9.59 -13.31
CA ARG A 170 19.09 9.17 -12.51
C ARG A 170 18.69 8.21 -11.39
N MET A 171 17.64 8.54 -10.64
CA MET A 171 17.14 7.67 -9.58
C MET A 171 16.67 6.33 -10.12
N LEU A 172 15.92 6.33 -11.23
CA LEU A 172 15.42 5.11 -11.87
C LEU A 172 16.53 4.24 -12.44
N SER A 173 17.64 4.83 -12.88
CA SER A 173 18.85 4.13 -13.34
C SER A 173 19.82 3.72 -12.22
N GLY A 174 19.47 3.96 -10.95
CA GLY A 174 20.27 3.56 -9.79
C GLY A 174 21.37 4.53 -9.37
N GLN A 175 21.42 5.74 -9.96
CA GLN A 175 22.38 6.81 -9.63
C GLN A 175 21.82 7.68 -8.50
N GLU A 176 21.64 7.10 -7.30
CA GLU A 176 20.92 7.73 -6.19
C GLU A 176 21.62 8.99 -5.66
N ASP A 177 22.93 8.93 -5.46
CA ASP A 177 23.70 10.07 -4.96
C ASP A 177 23.71 11.24 -5.97
N ALA A 178 23.91 10.94 -7.24
CA ALA A 178 23.85 11.94 -8.31
C ALA A 178 22.46 12.56 -8.47
N ALA A 179 21.39 11.80 -8.23
CA ALA A 179 20.03 12.32 -8.21
C ALA A 179 19.80 13.26 -7.01
N ARG A 180 20.30 12.89 -5.84
CA ARG A 180 20.24 13.68 -4.61
C ARG A 180 20.98 15.01 -4.76
N GLU A 181 22.22 14.99 -5.24
CA GLU A 181 23.02 16.20 -5.49
C GLU A 181 22.36 17.12 -6.53
N ALA A 182 21.84 16.54 -7.61
CA ALA A 182 21.14 17.29 -8.64
C ALA A 182 19.86 17.96 -8.11
N LEU A 183 19.12 17.29 -7.24
CA LEU A 183 17.93 17.85 -6.59
C LEU A 183 18.29 19.00 -5.64
N ALA A 184 19.32 18.82 -4.80
CA ALA A 184 19.81 19.87 -3.92
C ALA A 184 20.21 21.13 -4.73
N LYS A 185 21.04 20.96 -5.75
CA LYS A 185 21.45 22.03 -6.64
C LYS A 185 20.26 22.71 -7.37
N ARG A 186 19.29 21.91 -7.84
CA ARG A 186 18.08 22.44 -8.48
C ARG A 186 17.27 23.30 -7.52
N LEU A 187 17.13 22.88 -6.27
CA LEU A 187 16.41 23.63 -5.24
C LEU A 187 17.09 24.98 -4.93
N GLU A 188 18.42 25.01 -4.85
CA GLU A 188 19.20 26.23 -4.61
C GLU A 188 19.09 27.22 -5.78
N THR A 189 19.18 26.73 -7.02
CA THR A 189 19.21 27.58 -8.22
C THR A 189 17.84 28.04 -8.68
N THR A 190 16.76 27.37 -8.27
CA THR A 190 15.41 27.77 -8.67
C THR A 190 14.94 28.96 -7.85
N ALA A 191 14.62 30.08 -8.50
CA ALA A 191 14.09 31.27 -7.84
C ALA A 191 12.74 30.93 -7.17
N GLY A 192 12.61 31.27 -5.88
CA GLY A 192 11.41 31.01 -5.08
C GLY A 192 10.15 31.79 -5.51
N GLY A 193 10.29 32.69 -6.47
CA GLY A 193 9.25 33.56 -7.01
C GLY A 193 9.16 33.47 -8.54
N SER A 194 9.06 32.28 -9.13
CA SER A 194 8.81 32.21 -10.58
C SER A 194 7.43 32.78 -10.91
N LYS A 195 7.40 33.85 -11.70
CA LYS A 195 6.18 34.33 -12.35
C LYS A 195 5.50 33.14 -13.05
N PRO A 196 4.17 33.01 -12.95
CA PRO A 196 3.48 31.96 -13.69
C PRO A 196 3.79 32.15 -15.19
N LEU A 197 4.39 31.16 -15.81
CA LEU A 197 4.38 31.04 -17.28
C LEU A 197 2.89 30.91 -17.66
N GLY A 198 2.38 31.89 -18.42
CA GLY A 198 1.04 31.83 -18.93
C GLY A 198 0.89 30.62 -19.85
N GLU A 199 -0.10 29.77 -19.56
CA GLU A 199 -0.48 28.68 -20.47
C GLU A 199 -1.41 29.29 -21.54
N VAL A 200 -1.08 29.07 -22.80
CA VAL A 200 -1.94 29.45 -23.93
C VAL A 200 -2.75 28.22 -24.32
N TYR A 201 -4.04 28.25 -24.00
CA TYR A 201 -4.97 27.24 -24.51
C TYR A 201 -5.49 27.70 -25.88
N LEU A 202 -5.11 27.00 -26.95
CA LEU A 202 -5.75 27.14 -28.26
C LEU A 202 -7.10 26.39 -28.18
N VAL A 203 -8.18 27.15 -27.98
CA VAL A 203 -9.54 26.61 -28.13
C VAL A 203 -9.87 26.69 -29.62
N GLY A 204 -9.72 25.56 -30.32
CA GLY A 204 -10.20 25.44 -31.69
C GLY A 204 -11.71 25.49 -31.71
N GLY A 205 -12.29 26.53 -32.31
CA GLY A 205 -13.68 26.51 -32.76
C GLY A 205 -13.77 25.47 -33.89
N GLY A 206 -14.44 24.33 -33.63
CA GLY A 206 -14.78 23.38 -34.68
C GLY A 206 -15.69 24.00 -35.72
N PRO A 207 -15.81 23.35 -36.90
CA PRO A 207 -16.69 23.81 -37.98
C PRO A 207 -18.15 23.85 -37.59
#